data_119118c9c44c53b7258b6ec1ab260bdf
#
_entry.id   119118c9c44c53b7258b6ec1ab260bdf
#
_cell.length_a   1.000
_cell.length_b   1.000
_cell.length_c   1.000
_cell.angle_alpha   90.00
_cell.angle_beta   90.00
_cell.angle_gamma   90.00
#
_symmetry.space_group_name_H-M   'P 1'
#
loop_
_entity.id
_entity.type
_entity.pdbx_description
1 polymer ?
#
loop_
_entity_poly.entity_id
_entity_poly.type
_entity_poly.pdbx_seq_one_letter_code
_entity_poly.pdbx_strand_id
1 'polypeptide(L)'
;TGLAIKGRRADVDTGRPGPRVAILGELDALIVPQHPFADATTHAAHACGHHAALNAMLGCAEVLTRPEVLSQLSGSLAFIATPSEECQNQPYIASLIEAGKLQLFGGKSELIAEGVFDDIDVAMMLHAGGANYTPSGFNGFVMKRLVFHGKSAHAGANPDKGVNAISMMRPALTLMDAQRDTFRDEAHVRLHGYIPEGGEAVNVVPDRAVFTLQVRAASPEAIQDASDKVDRCVKAVAIAFGGETEVQNIFGFMPLIAYDELDDVHQRNVQAIAPGAPFTRGIYRPSSTDMGDVSMIIPSLHGYFRGFAGTAHTDDFLVADAQQAYVDSAKMLAMDAIDLLWGDASCGRKIAALKCPMNKQTYLEKMRGFSSTLTFGKD
;
A
#
# COMPACT_ATOMS: atom_id res chain seq x y z
N THR A 1 -8.07 -2.93 -20.81
CA THR A 1 -8.58 -4.09 -20.03
C THR A 1 -7.46 -5.07 -19.76
N GLY A 2 -7.45 -5.71 -18.57
CA GLY A 2 -6.41 -6.68 -18.17
C GLY A 2 -5.13 -6.05 -17.62
N LEU A 3 -5.18 -4.79 -17.23
CA LEU A 3 -4.08 -4.07 -16.59
C LEU A 3 -3.79 -4.70 -15.23
N ALA A 4 -2.53 -4.97 -14.91
CA ALA A 4 -2.18 -5.78 -13.75
C ALA A 4 -3.14 -7.00 -13.60
N ILE A 5 -3.41 -7.68 -14.72
CA ILE A 5 -4.31 -8.83 -14.89
C ILE A 5 -5.81 -8.49 -14.76
N LYS A 6 -6.24 -7.79 -13.72
CA LYS A 6 -7.67 -7.53 -13.41
C LYS A 6 -8.09 -6.06 -13.54
N GLY A 7 -7.16 -5.13 -13.54
CA GLY A 7 -7.45 -3.70 -13.61
C GLY A 7 -8.13 -3.28 -14.91
N ARG A 8 -8.79 -2.15 -14.85
CA ARG A 8 -9.52 -1.53 -15.97
C ARG A 8 -9.25 -0.04 -15.98
N ARG A 9 -9.15 0.53 -17.17
CA ARG A 9 -9.09 1.98 -17.37
C ARG A 9 -10.08 2.38 -18.47
N ALA A 10 -10.79 3.47 -18.24
CA ALA A 10 -11.66 4.14 -19.20
C ALA A 10 -11.32 5.63 -19.24
N ASP A 11 -11.17 6.17 -20.44
CA ASP A 11 -10.79 7.56 -20.65
C ASP A 11 -11.96 8.36 -21.25
N VAL A 12 -12.09 9.61 -20.81
CA VAL A 12 -13.06 10.58 -21.33
C VAL A 12 -12.33 11.88 -21.64
N ASP A 13 -12.41 12.33 -22.88
CA ASP A 13 -11.82 13.59 -23.33
C ASP A 13 -12.91 14.66 -23.45
N THR A 14 -12.65 15.85 -22.91
CA THR A 14 -13.56 17.00 -23.04
C THR A 14 -13.46 17.69 -24.38
N GLY A 15 -12.48 17.34 -25.21
CA GLY A 15 -12.14 18.02 -26.46
C GLY A 15 -11.48 19.39 -26.26
N ARG A 16 -11.14 19.77 -25.03
CA ARG A 16 -10.49 21.04 -24.67
C ARG A 16 -9.18 20.79 -23.95
N PRO A 17 -8.13 21.60 -24.20
CA PRO A 17 -6.81 21.38 -23.61
C PRO A 17 -6.84 21.62 -22.09
N GLY A 18 -6.28 20.71 -21.32
CA GLY A 18 -6.18 20.77 -19.86
C GLY A 18 -5.45 19.55 -19.31
N PRO A 19 -5.31 19.43 -17.98
CA PRO A 19 -4.69 18.29 -17.36
C PRO A 19 -5.57 17.03 -17.49
N ARG A 20 -4.93 15.86 -17.41
CA ARG A 20 -5.61 14.58 -17.25
C ARG A 20 -5.68 14.19 -15.78
N VAL A 21 -6.89 14.05 -15.28
CA VAL A 21 -7.17 13.68 -13.89
C VAL A 21 -7.59 12.21 -13.82
N ALA A 22 -6.82 11.40 -13.09
CA ALA A 22 -7.20 10.03 -12.78
C ALA A 22 -8.08 9.96 -11.53
N ILE A 23 -9.15 9.17 -11.62
CA ILE A 23 -10.05 8.86 -10.52
C ILE A 23 -9.99 7.36 -10.29
N LEU A 24 -9.56 6.94 -9.09
CA LEU A 24 -9.26 5.55 -8.78
C LEU A 24 -10.32 4.93 -7.87
N GLY A 25 -10.51 3.62 -8.03
CA GLY A 25 -11.28 2.78 -7.13
C GLY A 25 -10.65 1.38 -7.07
N GLU A 26 -10.78 0.70 -5.93
CA GLU A 26 -10.13 -0.58 -5.67
C GLU A 26 -11.10 -1.75 -5.84
N LEU A 27 -10.60 -2.86 -6.42
CA LEU A 27 -11.39 -4.03 -6.83
C LEU A 27 -11.33 -5.19 -5.83
N ASP A 28 -10.31 -5.22 -4.99
CA ASP A 28 -10.04 -6.35 -4.11
C ASP A 28 -10.84 -6.29 -2.79
N ALA A 29 -10.80 -7.41 -2.07
CA ALA A 29 -11.47 -7.62 -0.81
C ALA A 29 -10.58 -8.45 0.13
N LEU A 30 -10.92 -8.48 1.40
CA LEU A 30 -10.22 -9.24 2.43
C LEU A 30 -10.87 -10.61 2.67
N ILE A 31 -10.09 -11.56 3.17
CA ILE A 31 -10.61 -12.84 3.66
C ILE A 31 -10.98 -12.68 5.13
N VAL A 32 -12.26 -12.53 5.41
CA VAL A 32 -12.81 -12.36 6.78
C VAL A 32 -14.03 -13.29 6.95
N PRO A 33 -13.81 -14.56 7.30
CA PRO A 33 -14.89 -15.57 7.34
C PRO A 33 -16.07 -15.23 8.26
N GLN A 34 -15.82 -14.47 9.34
CA GLN A 34 -16.84 -14.09 10.32
C GLN A 34 -17.64 -12.85 9.92
N HIS A 35 -17.22 -12.15 8.85
CA HIS A 35 -17.96 -10.97 8.39
C HIS A 35 -19.37 -11.36 7.89
N PRO A 36 -20.45 -10.63 8.29
CA PRO A 36 -21.83 -11.02 7.97
C PRO A 36 -22.15 -11.08 6.47
N PHE A 37 -21.35 -10.42 5.64
CA PHE A 37 -21.46 -10.42 4.18
C PHE A 37 -20.28 -11.14 3.50
N ALA A 38 -19.58 -12.03 4.21
CA ALA A 38 -18.55 -12.85 3.61
C ALA A 38 -19.13 -13.80 2.57
N ASP A 39 -18.48 -13.93 1.43
CA ASP A 39 -18.83 -14.95 0.43
C ASP A 39 -18.70 -16.35 1.03
N ALA A 40 -19.70 -17.18 0.84
CA ALA A 40 -19.81 -18.50 1.48
C ALA A 40 -18.69 -19.48 1.05
N THR A 41 -18.04 -19.25 -0.10
CA THR A 41 -17.04 -20.14 -0.67
C THR A 41 -15.62 -19.60 -0.46
N THR A 42 -15.42 -18.32 -0.76
CA THR A 42 -14.10 -17.68 -0.72
C THR A 42 -13.80 -16.98 0.59
N HIS A 43 -14.83 -16.76 1.42
CA HIS A 43 -14.78 -15.95 2.64
C HIS A 43 -14.33 -14.50 2.39
N ALA A 44 -14.40 -14.03 1.14
CA ALA A 44 -14.08 -12.66 0.80
C ALA A 44 -15.17 -11.70 1.30
N ALA A 45 -14.75 -10.60 1.91
CA ALA A 45 -15.63 -9.56 2.43
C ALA A 45 -15.02 -8.17 2.20
N HIS A 46 -15.89 -7.19 1.99
CA HIS A 46 -15.45 -5.80 1.85
C HIS A 46 -15.19 -5.13 3.23
N ALA A 47 -14.32 -5.76 4.02
CA ALA A 47 -13.96 -5.30 5.36
C ALA A 47 -12.93 -4.14 5.38
N CYS A 48 -12.55 -3.59 4.21
CA CYS A 48 -11.80 -2.35 4.05
C CYS A 48 -12.59 -1.25 3.31
N GLY A 49 -13.79 -1.58 2.80
CA GLY A 49 -14.69 -0.61 2.16
C GLY A 49 -14.36 -0.28 0.71
N HIS A 50 -13.53 -1.06 0.02
CA HIS A 50 -13.15 -0.86 -1.39
C HIS A 50 -14.36 -0.78 -2.32
N HIS A 51 -15.44 -1.52 -2.05
CA HIS A 51 -16.69 -1.43 -2.82
C HIS A 51 -17.30 -0.02 -2.79
N ALA A 52 -17.17 0.72 -1.68
CA ALA A 52 -17.64 2.09 -1.60
C ALA A 52 -16.70 3.08 -2.26
N ALA A 53 -15.39 2.85 -2.20
CA ALA A 53 -14.41 3.61 -2.97
C ALA A 53 -14.62 3.43 -4.49
N LEU A 54 -14.87 2.19 -4.93
CA LEU A 54 -15.23 1.90 -6.32
C LEU A 54 -16.56 2.55 -6.72
N ASN A 55 -17.57 2.51 -5.83
CA ASN A 55 -18.84 3.19 -6.05
C ASN A 55 -18.68 4.71 -6.16
N ALA A 56 -17.82 5.33 -5.34
CA ALA A 56 -17.52 6.75 -5.43
C ALA A 56 -16.94 7.12 -6.81
N MET A 57 -16.02 6.30 -7.34
CA MET A 57 -15.48 6.46 -8.71
C MET A 57 -16.60 6.33 -9.77
N LEU A 58 -17.46 5.32 -9.69
CA LEU A 58 -18.53 5.09 -10.65
C LEU A 58 -19.59 6.20 -10.59
N GLY A 59 -20.00 6.64 -9.41
CA GLY A 59 -20.93 7.76 -9.25
C GLY A 59 -20.33 9.09 -9.75
N CYS A 60 -19.05 9.30 -9.53
CA CYS A 60 -18.30 10.41 -10.11
C CYS A 60 -18.31 10.34 -11.65
N ALA A 61 -18.05 9.18 -12.24
CA ALA A 61 -18.09 8.97 -13.69
C ALA A 61 -19.45 9.29 -14.28
N GLU A 62 -20.54 8.82 -13.65
CA GLU A 62 -21.91 9.10 -14.07
C GLU A 62 -22.21 10.61 -14.13
N VAL A 63 -21.72 11.39 -13.18
CA VAL A 63 -21.92 12.85 -13.14
C VAL A 63 -21.06 13.56 -14.19
N LEU A 64 -19.76 13.24 -14.22
CA LEU A 64 -18.79 13.97 -15.04
C LEU A 64 -18.94 13.71 -16.55
N THR A 65 -19.54 12.57 -16.93
CA THR A 65 -19.78 12.23 -18.36
C THR A 65 -21.10 12.79 -18.91
N ARG A 66 -21.93 13.41 -18.08
CA ARG A 66 -23.14 14.07 -18.56
C ARG A 66 -22.79 15.25 -19.47
N PRO A 67 -23.44 15.38 -20.64
CA PRO A 67 -23.09 16.44 -21.59
C PRO A 67 -23.07 17.85 -21.02
N GLU A 68 -24.01 18.16 -20.11
CA GLU A 68 -24.14 19.47 -19.47
C GLU A 68 -22.97 19.77 -18.50
N VAL A 69 -22.37 18.74 -17.88
CA VAL A 69 -21.18 18.86 -17.01
C VAL A 69 -19.92 18.83 -17.88
N LEU A 70 -19.76 17.80 -18.70
CA LEU A 70 -18.56 17.57 -19.51
C LEU A 70 -18.24 18.78 -20.41
N SER A 71 -19.27 19.45 -20.95
CA SER A 71 -19.12 20.66 -21.76
C SER A 71 -18.53 21.85 -21.02
N GLN A 72 -18.48 21.85 -19.70
CA GLN A 72 -17.90 22.91 -18.87
C GLN A 72 -16.47 22.62 -18.43
N LEU A 73 -16.00 21.38 -18.63
CA LEU A 73 -14.68 20.94 -18.19
C LEU A 73 -13.62 21.11 -19.28
N SER A 74 -12.36 21.27 -18.94
CA SER A 74 -11.21 21.27 -19.85
C SER A 74 -10.17 20.24 -19.39
N GLY A 75 -9.54 19.55 -20.33
CA GLY A 75 -8.65 18.42 -20.06
C GLY A 75 -9.32 17.08 -20.30
N SER A 76 -8.95 16.07 -19.55
CA SER A 76 -9.49 14.73 -19.69
C SER A 76 -9.55 13.99 -18.36
N LEU A 77 -10.35 12.92 -18.32
CA LEU A 77 -10.56 12.07 -17.17
C LEU A 77 -10.09 10.64 -17.48
N ALA A 78 -9.49 9.97 -16.49
CA ALA A 78 -9.17 8.56 -16.54
C ALA A 78 -9.77 7.87 -15.31
N PHE A 79 -10.74 6.99 -15.49
CA PHE A 79 -11.32 6.18 -14.44
C PHE A 79 -10.56 4.85 -14.37
N ILE A 80 -9.91 4.58 -13.23
CA ILE A 80 -9.00 3.44 -13.08
C ILE A 80 -9.45 2.55 -11.92
N ALA A 81 -9.94 1.36 -12.25
CA ALA A 81 -10.23 0.32 -11.26
C ALA A 81 -8.96 -0.52 -11.02
N THR A 82 -8.41 -0.44 -9.82
CA THR A 82 -7.10 -1.00 -9.45
C THR A 82 -7.26 -2.31 -8.69
N PRO A 83 -6.50 -3.38 -9.02
CA PRO A 83 -6.52 -4.62 -8.27
C PRO A 83 -5.48 -4.62 -7.14
N SER A 84 -5.62 -5.55 -6.18
CA SER A 84 -4.53 -5.99 -5.27
C SER A 84 -3.89 -4.89 -4.43
N GLU A 85 -4.70 -4.02 -3.82
CA GLU A 85 -4.20 -3.06 -2.81
C GLU A 85 -3.77 -3.80 -1.53
N GLU A 86 -4.57 -4.76 -1.09
CA GLU A 86 -4.35 -5.52 0.14
C GLU A 86 -3.23 -6.57 0.02
N CYS A 87 -2.72 -6.80 -1.18
CA CYS A 87 -1.69 -7.83 -1.45
C CYS A 87 -2.03 -9.20 -0.85
N GLN A 88 -3.29 -9.59 -0.89
CA GLN A 88 -3.75 -10.89 -0.42
C GLN A 88 -3.17 -12.02 -1.27
N ASN A 89 -2.98 -13.20 -0.65
CA ASN A 89 -2.41 -14.38 -1.31
C ASN A 89 -1.02 -14.12 -1.91
N GLN A 90 -0.08 -13.69 -1.07
CA GLN A 90 1.30 -13.40 -1.44
C GLN A 90 1.99 -14.52 -2.25
N PRO A 91 1.83 -15.83 -1.93
CA PRO A 91 2.41 -16.89 -2.75
C PRO A 91 1.90 -16.89 -4.20
N TYR A 92 0.62 -16.57 -4.40
CA TYR A 92 0.04 -16.48 -5.75
C TYR A 92 0.64 -15.30 -6.53
N ILE A 93 0.75 -14.12 -5.91
CA ILE A 93 1.38 -12.95 -6.55
C ILE A 93 2.83 -13.27 -6.90
N ALA A 94 3.60 -13.88 -6.00
CA ALA A 94 4.97 -14.31 -6.26
C ALA A 94 5.05 -15.26 -7.46
N SER A 95 4.15 -16.24 -7.57
CA SER A 95 4.10 -17.15 -8.72
C SER A 95 3.81 -16.43 -10.05
N LEU A 96 3.03 -15.35 -10.03
CA LEU A 96 2.77 -14.51 -11.20
C LEU A 96 3.99 -13.71 -11.62
N ILE A 97 4.76 -13.21 -10.65
CA ILE A 97 6.04 -12.51 -10.91
C ILE A 97 7.06 -13.49 -11.49
N GLU A 98 7.22 -14.67 -10.90
CA GLU A 98 8.09 -15.74 -11.41
C GLU A 98 7.72 -16.17 -12.84
N ALA A 99 6.42 -16.21 -13.15
CA ALA A 99 5.92 -16.51 -14.50
C ALA A 99 6.05 -15.32 -15.48
N GLY A 100 6.60 -14.17 -15.06
CA GLY A 100 6.74 -12.96 -15.88
C GLY A 100 5.41 -12.29 -16.25
N LYS A 101 4.34 -12.56 -15.49
CA LYS A 101 3.01 -11.97 -15.70
C LYS A 101 2.81 -10.67 -14.95
N LEU A 102 3.58 -10.45 -13.89
CA LEU A 102 3.68 -9.22 -13.13
C LEU A 102 5.16 -8.89 -12.90
N GLN A 103 5.46 -7.63 -12.69
CA GLN A 103 6.80 -7.13 -12.35
C GLN A 103 6.92 -6.76 -10.88
N LEU A 104 5.82 -6.26 -10.28
CA LEU A 104 5.77 -5.73 -8.93
C LEU A 104 4.64 -6.35 -8.12
N PHE A 105 4.70 -6.18 -6.80
CA PHE A 105 3.85 -6.89 -5.87
C PHE A 105 2.49 -6.23 -5.65
N GLY A 106 2.43 -4.90 -5.65
CA GLY A 106 1.20 -4.11 -5.44
C GLY A 106 0.48 -3.79 -6.74
N GLY A 107 -0.84 -3.58 -6.66
CA GLY A 107 -1.66 -3.29 -7.84
C GLY A 107 -1.29 -1.97 -8.52
N LYS A 108 -1.25 -0.87 -7.78
CA LYS A 108 -0.92 0.45 -8.35
C LYS A 108 0.55 0.53 -8.78
N SER A 109 1.46 -0.12 -8.06
CA SER A 109 2.87 -0.20 -8.47
C SER A 109 3.05 -0.94 -9.80
N GLU A 110 2.32 -2.04 -10.02
CA GLU A 110 2.32 -2.74 -11.31
C GLU A 110 1.73 -1.87 -12.42
N LEU A 111 0.62 -1.17 -12.17
CA LEU A 111 0.03 -0.24 -13.13
C LEU A 111 0.99 0.89 -13.51
N ILE A 112 1.81 1.38 -12.57
CA ILE A 112 2.88 2.34 -12.87
C ILE A 112 3.92 1.70 -13.79
N ALA A 113 4.35 0.47 -13.51
CA ALA A 113 5.31 -0.24 -14.35
C ALA A 113 4.79 -0.49 -15.77
N GLU A 114 3.51 -0.83 -15.91
CA GLU A 114 2.81 -1.01 -17.19
C GLU A 114 2.60 0.31 -17.98
N GLY A 115 2.84 1.48 -17.36
CA GLY A 115 2.67 2.79 -18.01
C GLY A 115 1.25 3.36 -17.96
N VAL A 116 0.39 2.79 -17.12
CA VAL A 116 -1.03 3.23 -17.01
C VAL A 116 -1.13 4.68 -16.50
N PHE A 117 -0.12 5.16 -15.79
CA PHE A 117 -0.07 6.51 -15.24
C PHE A 117 0.82 7.49 -16.04
N ASP A 118 1.37 7.10 -17.21
CA ASP A 118 2.36 7.91 -17.93
C ASP A 118 1.79 9.21 -18.50
N ASP A 119 0.49 9.27 -18.71
CA ASP A 119 -0.24 10.42 -19.25
C ASP A 119 -1.16 11.09 -18.21
N ILE A 120 -1.01 10.78 -16.92
CA ILE A 120 -1.81 11.33 -15.82
C ILE A 120 -1.07 12.49 -15.16
N ASP A 121 -1.74 13.61 -14.98
CA ASP A 121 -1.21 14.81 -14.34
C ASP A 121 -1.59 14.93 -12.87
N VAL A 122 -2.77 14.43 -12.46
CA VAL A 122 -3.28 14.43 -11.08
C VAL A 122 -4.05 13.12 -10.84
N ALA A 123 -3.90 12.54 -9.66
CA ALA A 123 -4.63 11.34 -9.27
C ALA A 123 -5.48 11.57 -8.00
N MET A 124 -6.68 10.99 -7.95
CA MET A 124 -7.57 11.12 -6.79
C MET A 124 -8.22 9.80 -6.44
N MET A 125 -8.28 9.50 -5.17
CA MET A 125 -9.04 8.39 -4.60
C MET A 125 -9.62 8.80 -3.26
N LEU A 126 -10.84 8.37 -2.97
CA LEU A 126 -11.44 8.46 -1.64
C LEU A 126 -11.58 7.05 -1.05
N HIS A 127 -11.18 6.89 0.19
CA HIS A 127 -11.25 5.63 0.92
C HIS A 127 -12.33 5.67 2.01
N ALA A 128 -12.96 4.53 2.25
CA ALA A 128 -13.99 4.39 3.26
C ALA A 128 -13.43 4.51 4.69
N GLY A 129 -14.21 5.11 5.59
CA GLY A 129 -13.84 5.23 6.99
C GLY A 129 -14.98 5.67 7.89
N GLY A 130 -14.69 5.84 9.18
CA GLY A 130 -15.64 6.35 10.18
C GLY A 130 -15.68 7.89 10.27
N ALA A 131 -14.85 8.61 9.52
CA ALA A 131 -14.74 10.07 9.57
C ALA A 131 -14.29 10.65 8.22
N ASN A 132 -14.56 11.94 8.00
CA ASN A 132 -14.02 12.70 6.88
C ASN A 132 -12.66 13.29 7.29
N TYR A 133 -11.60 12.97 6.55
CA TYR A 133 -10.27 13.53 6.80
C TYR A 133 -9.34 13.35 5.61
N THR A 134 -8.24 14.12 5.60
CA THR A 134 -7.07 13.85 4.76
C THR A 134 -5.85 13.56 5.65
N PRO A 135 -5.05 12.51 5.34
CA PRO A 135 -3.85 12.19 6.10
C PRO A 135 -2.70 13.14 5.71
N SER A 136 -1.75 13.36 6.63
CA SER A 136 -0.47 13.99 6.29
C SER A 136 0.53 13.02 5.68
N GLY A 137 0.27 11.73 5.75
CA GLY A 137 1.10 10.66 5.18
C GLY A 137 0.79 9.29 5.78
N PHE A 138 1.27 8.27 5.10
CA PHE A 138 1.28 6.87 5.52
C PHE A 138 2.68 6.31 5.44
N ASN A 139 2.96 5.28 6.24
CA ASN A 139 4.19 4.52 6.08
C ASN A 139 4.20 3.76 4.74
N GLY A 140 5.37 3.73 4.11
CA GLY A 140 5.70 2.66 3.17
C GLY A 140 6.28 1.46 3.91
N PHE A 141 6.55 0.37 3.18
CA PHE A 141 7.16 -0.82 3.77
C PHE A 141 7.93 -1.69 2.78
N VAL A 142 8.87 -2.45 3.31
CA VAL A 142 9.48 -3.61 2.67
C VAL A 142 9.16 -4.85 3.51
N MET A 143 8.81 -5.96 2.85
CA MET A 143 8.71 -7.27 3.49
C MET A 143 10.07 -7.96 3.44
N LYS A 144 10.42 -8.66 4.52
CA LYS A 144 11.61 -9.49 4.60
C LYS A 144 11.24 -10.90 5.04
N ARG A 145 11.75 -11.89 4.34
CA ARG A 145 11.73 -13.28 4.75
C ARG A 145 13.15 -13.68 5.14
N LEU A 146 13.36 -13.91 6.42
CA LEU A 146 14.66 -14.27 7.00
C LEU A 146 14.69 -15.78 7.18
N VAL A 147 15.60 -16.46 6.50
CA VAL A 147 15.80 -17.89 6.61
C VAL A 147 17.11 -18.15 7.31
N PHE A 148 17.04 -18.94 8.38
CA PHE A 148 18.20 -19.37 9.16
C PHE A 148 18.45 -20.84 8.83
N HIS A 149 19.62 -21.13 8.24
CA HIS A 149 20.08 -22.47 7.88
C HIS A 149 21.10 -22.96 8.90
N GLY A 150 20.74 -24.00 9.59
CA GLY A 150 21.57 -24.69 10.54
C GLY A 150 22.04 -26.05 10.05
N LYS A 151 22.21 -26.98 10.98
CA LYS A 151 22.60 -28.38 10.69
C LYS A 151 21.91 -29.30 11.69
N SER A 152 21.19 -30.29 11.21
CA SER A 152 20.53 -31.31 12.04
C SER A 152 21.54 -32.18 12.77
N ALA A 153 21.18 -32.55 13.99
CA ALA A 153 21.86 -33.56 14.81
C ALA A 153 20.86 -34.13 15.82
N HIS A 154 21.20 -35.22 16.47
CA HIS A 154 20.42 -35.75 17.58
C HIS A 154 20.61 -34.84 18.82
N ALA A 155 19.53 -34.14 19.23
CA ALA A 155 19.58 -33.08 20.22
C ALA A 155 20.09 -33.53 21.59
N GLY A 156 19.80 -34.79 22.02
CA GLY A 156 20.25 -35.34 23.28
C GLY A 156 21.62 -36.02 23.24
N ALA A 157 21.99 -36.67 22.10
CA ALA A 157 23.18 -37.48 21.99
C ALA A 157 24.39 -36.77 21.39
N ASN A 158 24.19 -35.90 20.41
CA ASN A 158 25.25 -35.25 19.63
C ASN A 158 24.91 -33.77 19.32
N PRO A 159 24.51 -32.94 20.30
CA PRO A 159 24.15 -31.55 20.04
C PRO A 159 25.31 -30.74 19.46
N ASP A 160 26.55 -31.12 19.80
CA ASP A 160 27.79 -30.51 19.33
C ASP A 160 28.05 -30.67 17.81
N LYS A 161 27.38 -31.62 17.16
CA LYS A 161 27.50 -31.85 15.72
C LYS A 161 26.48 -31.07 14.91
N GLY A 162 25.52 -30.41 15.55
CA GLY A 162 24.46 -29.61 14.96
C GLY A 162 24.73 -28.11 15.03
N VAL A 163 23.98 -27.34 14.20
CA VAL A 163 23.84 -25.90 14.30
C VAL A 163 22.34 -25.61 14.39
N ASN A 164 21.89 -25.07 15.52
CA ASN A 164 20.47 -24.87 15.78
C ASN A 164 19.98 -23.54 15.16
N ALA A 165 19.15 -23.63 14.13
CA ALA A 165 18.60 -22.49 13.42
C ALA A 165 17.74 -21.58 14.32
N ILE A 166 16.98 -22.15 15.28
CA ILE A 166 16.21 -21.36 16.27
C ILE A 166 17.16 -20.60 17.20
N SER A 167 18.29 -21.22 17.58
CA SER A 167 19.31 -20.55 18.41
C SER A 167 19.99 -19.39 17.68
N MET A 168 20.03 -19.40 16.35
CA MET A 168 20.44 -18.26 15.52
C MET A 168 19.35 -17.20 15.45
N MET A 169 18.09 -17.60 15.23
CA MET A 169 16.97 -16.68 15.07
C MET A 169 16.70 -15.86 16.34
N ARG A 170 16.72 -16.48 17.52
CA ARG A 170 16.43 -15.80 18.80
C ARG A 170 17.29 -14.56 19.04
N PRO A 171 18.63 -14.61 19.02
CA PRO A 171 19.45 -13.41 19.18
C PRO A 171 19.30 -12.43 18.01
N ALA A 172 19.00 -12.87 16.78
CA ALA A 172 18.69 -11.94 15.69
C ALA A 172 17.48 -11.06 16.02
N LEU A 173 16.39 -11.65 16.54
CA LEU A 173 15.21 -10.90 16.98
C LEU A 173 15.55 -9.94 18.14
N THR A 174 16.35 -10.38 19.12
CA THR A 174 16.82 -9.52 20.22
C THR A 174 17.66 -8.34 19.73
N LEU A 175 18.55 -8.57 18.76
CA LEU A 175 19.35 -7.51 18.14
C LEU A 175 18.47 -6.52 17.37
N MET A 176 17.43 -7.00 16.65
CA MET A 176 16.46 -6.14 15.98
C MET A 176 15.67 -5.29 16.99
N ASP A 177 15.24 -5.86 18.12
CA ASP A 177 14.57 -5.10 19.18
C ASP A 177 15.47 -4.03 19.78
N ALA A 178 16.77 -4.32 19.97
CA ALA A 178 17.75 -3.34 20.44
C ALA A 178 18.00 -2.19 19.44
N GLN A 179 17.69 -2.36 18.14
CA GLN A 179 17.78 -1.26 17.16
C GLN A 179 16.66 -0.22 17.32
N ARG A 180 15.57 -0.52 18.05
CA ARG A 180 14.41 0.40 18.17
C ARG A 180 14.80 1.76 18.76
N ASP A 181 15.75 1.80 19.68
CA ASP A 181 16.26 3.02 20.28
C ASP A 181 17.11 3.88 19.31
N THR A 182 17.43 3.36 18.13
CA THR A 182 18.24 4.06 17.12
C THR A 182 17.40 4.69 16.00
N PHE A 183 16.10 4.53 16.03
CA PHE A 183 15.19 5.14 15.06
C PHE A 183 14.72 6.51 15.54
N ARG A 184 14.62 7.46 14.61
CA ARG A 184 14.04 8.77 14.91
C ARG A 184 12.53 8.64 15.05
N ASP A 185 11.92 9.42 15.96
CA ASP A 185 10.48 9.38 16.20
C ASP A 185 9.68 9.79 14.95
N GLU A 186 10.13 10.82 14.24
CA GLU A 186 9.51 11.32 13.01
C GLU A 186 9.59 10.33 11.83
N ALA A 187 10.47 9.33 11.90
CA ALA A 187 10.55 8.27 10.90
C ALA A 187 9.45 7.22 11.05
N HIS A 188 8.70 7.21 12.15
CA HIS A 188 7.59 6.30 12.43
C HIS A 188 7.91 4.83 12.16
N VAL A 189 9.15 4.38 12.40
CA VAL A 189 9.60 3.02 12.11
C VAL A 189 8.79 1.99 12.88
N ARG A 190 8.35 0.93 12.17
CA ARG A 190 7.71 -0.26 12.76
C ARG A 190 8.37 -1.52 12.22
N LEU A 191 8.80 -2.38 13.13
CA LEU A 191 9.26 -3.74 12.84
C LEU A 191 8.29 -4.71 13.50
N HIS A 192 7.62 -5.55 12.72
CA HIS A 192 6.72 -6.57 13.23
C HIS A 192 6.66 -7.76 12.29
N GLY A 193 6.49 -8.96 12.83
CA GLY A 193 6.52 -10.17 12.03
C GLY A 193 6.04 -11.39 12.81
N TYR A 194 6.18 -12.55 12.19
CA TYR A 194 5.78 -13.85 12.74
C TYR A 194 6.75 -14.96 12.32
N ILE A 195 6.69 -16.09 13.02
CA ILE A 195 7.52 -17.27 12.75
C ILE A 195 6.67 -18.31 12.03
N PRO A 196 6.82 -18.52 10.69
CA PRO A 196 6.12 -19.56 9.97
C PRO A 196 6.75 -20.95 10.15
N GLU A 197 8.07 -21.03 10.42
CA GLU A 197 8.80 -22.31 10.54
C GLU A 197 9.78 -22.25 11.71
N GLY A 198 9.86 -23.31 12.52
CA GLY A 198 10.71 -23.37 13.71
C GLY A 198 11.09 -24.76 14.17
N GLY A 199 11.42 -25.69 13.25
CA GLY A 199 11.78 -27.06 13.57
C GLY A 199 10.58 -28.02 13.57
N GLU A 200 10.83 -29.32 13.68
CA GLU A 200 9.82 -30.38 13.51
C GLU A 200 9.69 -31.30 14.73
N ALA A 201 10.78 -31.60 15.44
CA ALA A 201 10.79 -32.56 16.56
C ALA A 201 11.74 -32.15 17.68
N VAL A 202 11.36 -32.43 18.93
CA VAL A 202 12.13 -32.03 20.13
C VAL A 202 13.47 -32.73 20.27
N ASN A 203 13.64 -33.90 19.68
CA ASN A 203 14.86 -34.71 19.72
C ASN A 203 15.81 -34.48 18.53
N VAL A 204 15.46 -33.55 17.63
CA VAL A 204 16.27 -33.14 16.48
C VAL A 204 16.68 -31.68 16.62
N VAL A 205 17.96 -31.36 16.43
CA VAL A 205 18.44 -29.97 16.34
C VAL A 205 17.82 -29.36 15.09
N PRO A 206 17.02 -28.27 15.20
CA PRO A 206 16.42 -27.61 14.04
C PRO A 206 17.47 -27.07 13.08
N ASP A 207 17.44 -27.51 11.84
CA ASP A 207 18.34 -27.06 10.77
C ASP A 207 17.75 -25.93 9.92
N ARG A 208 16.47 -25.61 10.17
CA ARG A 208 15.79 -24.51 9.48
C ARG A 208 14.84 -23.77 10.43
N ALA A 209 14.88 -22.45 10.35
CA ALA A 209 13.89 -21.56 10.97
C ALA A 209 13.64 -20.38 10.05
N VAL A 210 12.42 -19.85 10.07
CA VAL A 210 12.03 -18.71 9.23
C VAL A 210 11.32 -17.67 10.07
N PHE A 211 11.68 -16.40 9.88
CA PHE A 211 10.95 -15.26 10.38
C PHE A 211 10.57 -14.33 9.24
N THR A 212 9.29 -14.00 9.12
CA THR A 212 8.77 -13.07 8.12
C THR A 212 8.35 -11.78 8.82
N LEU A 213 8.81 -10.63 8.34
CA LEU A 213 8.52 -9.33 8.94
C LEU A 213 8.26 -8.26 7.89
N GLN A 214 7.62 -7.18 8.33
CA GLN A 214 7.56 -5.91 7.61
C GLN A 214 8.43 -4.87 8.33
N VAL A 215 9.20 -4.13 7.55
CA VAL A 215 9.91 -2.91 7.93
C VAL A 215 9.14 -1.74 7.35
N ARG A 216 8.47 -0.98 8.21
CA ARG A 216 7.65 0.19 7.82
C ARG A 216 8.31 1.47 8.26
N ALA A 217 8.26 2.52 7.45
CA ALA A 217 8.71 3.86 7.83
C ALA A 217 8.07 4.97 6.98
N ALA A 218 8.23 6.22 7.45
CA ALA A 218 7.63 7.42 6.87
C ALA A 218 8.33 7.92 5.59
N SER A 219 9.54 7.44 5.28
CA SER A 219 10.26 7.81 4.06
C SER A 219 11.02 6.63 3.48
N PRO A 220 11.32 6.64 2.17
CA PRO A 220 12.14 5.60 1.53
C PRO A 220 13.52 5.44 2.18
N GLU A 221 14.13 6.54 2.62
CA GLU A 221 15.43 6.56 3.30
C GLU A 221 15.35 5.91 4.69
N ALA A 222 14.27 6.15 5.42
CA ALA A 222 14.03 5.52 6.72
C ALA A 222 13.70 4.02 6.59
N ILE A 223 13.00 3.62 5.52
CA ILE A 223 12.79 2.20 5.18
C ILE A 223 14.14 1.53 4.93
N GLN A 224 15.02 2.16 4.13
CA GLN A 224 16.34 1.62 3.81
C GLN A 224 17.21 1.48 5.07
N ASP A 225 17.32 2.54 5.89
CA ASP A 225 18.09 2.51 7.15
C ASP A 225 17.62 1.39 8.08
N ALA A 226 16.30 1.27 8.28
CA ALA A 226 15.75 0.22 9.14
C ALA A 226 15.95 -1.19 8.53
N SER A 227 15.81 -1.32 7.20
CA SER A 227 16.08 -2.54 6.45
C SER A 227 17.53 -3.00 6.62
N ASP A 228 18.50 -2.08 6.44
CA ASP A 228 19.93 -2.36 6.58
C ASP A 228 20.30 -2.76 8.03
N LYS A 229 19.62 -2.18 9.02
CA LYS A 229 19.80 -2.56 10.44
C LYS A 229 19.35 -4.00 10.69
N VAL A 230 18.20 -4.41 10.10
CA VAL A 230 17.73 -5.80 10.17
C VAL A 230 18.74 -6.74 9.51
N ASP A 231 19.26 -6.41 8.32
CA ASP A 231 20.23 -7.25 7.62
C ASP A 231 21.53 -7.44 8.39
N ARG A 232 22.02 -6.38 9.06
CA ARG A 232 23.19 -6.49 9.94
C ARG A 232 22.95 -7.41 11.13
N CYS A 233 21.74 -7.40 11.72
CA CYS A 233 21.40 -8.31 12.81
C CYS A 233 21.41 -9.78 12.36
N VAL A 234 20.86 -10.06 11.18
CA VAL A 234 20.85 -11.40 10.59
C VAL A 234 22.25 -11.87 10.21
N LYS A 235 23.06 -11.00 9.62
CA LYS A 235 24.48 -11.28 9.32
C LYS A 235 25.29 -11.59 10.57
N ALA A 236 25.09 -10.85 11.65
CA ALA A 236 25.82 -11.03 12.91
C ALA A 236 25.62 -12.43 13.50
N VAL A 237 24.40 -12.97 13.46
CA VAL A 237 24.12 -14.32 14.02
C VAL A 237 24.61 -15.43 13.10
N ALA A 238 24.64 -15.25 11.79
CA ALA A 238 25.29 -16.20 10.88
C ALA A 238 26.75 -16.40 11.25
N ILE A 239 27.49 -15.30 11.46
CA ILE A 239 28.89 -15.34 11.90
C ILE A 239 29.04 -15.96 13.30
N ALA A 240 28.20 -15.54 14.26
CA ALA A 240 28.31 -15.98 15.66
C ALA A 240 28.07 -17.49 15.86
N PHE A 241 27.23 -18.10 15.04
CA PHE A 241 26.84 -19.51 15.16
C PHE A 241 27.48 -20.43 14.11
N GLY A 242 28.22 -19.87 13.13
CA GLY A 242 28.81 -20.65 12.04
C GLY A 242 27.77 -21.33 11.13
N GLY A 243 26.59 -20.73 11.04
CA GLY A 243 25.51 -21.14 10.13
C GLY A 243 25.39 -20.21 8.94
N GLU A 244 24.36 -20.44 8.13
CA GLU A 244 24.04 -19.58 6.98
C GLU A 244 22.69 -18.89 7.21
N THR A 245 22.56 -17.66 6.74
CA THR A 245 21.28 -16.95 6.74
C THR A 245 21.00 -16.37 5.35
N GLU A 246 19.73 -16.39 4.96
CA GLU A 246 19.25 -15.77 3.74
C GLU A 246 18.20 -14.70 4.08
N VAL A 247 18.29 -13.55 3.45
CA VAL A 247 17.33 -12.45 3.55
C VAL A 247 16.73 -12.23 2.17
N GLN A 248 15.44 -12.53 2.03
CA GLN A 248 14.67 -12.21 0.84
C GLN A 248 13.91 -10.91 1.09
N ASN A 249 14.24 -9.87 0.34
CA ASN A 249 13.57 -8.56 0.38
C ASN A 249 12.54 -8.49 -0.73
N ILE A 250 11.31 -8.14 -0.39
CA ILE A 250 10.21 -7.90 -1.33
C ILE A 250 9.67 -6.51 -1.02
N PHE A 251 9.82 -5.56 -1.94
CA PHE A 251 9.27 -4.23 -1.73
C PHE A 251 7.74 -4.28 -1.73
N GLY A 252 7.10 -3.58 -0.78
CA GLY A 252 5.66 -3.42 -0.69
C GLY A 252 5.20 -2.11 -1.32
N PHE A 253 5.08 -1.04 -0.51
CA PHE A 253 4.57 0.26 -0.94
C PHE A 253 5.51 1.40 -0.56
N MET A 254 5.55 2.45 -1.38
CA MET A 254 6.13 3.74 -1.01
C MET A 254 5.28 4.44 0.06
N PRO A 255 5.88 5.31 0.88
CA PRO A 255 5.12 6.17 1.79
C PRO A 255 4.19 7.11 1.02
N LEU A 256 2.99 7.37 1.56
CA LEU A 256 2.09 8.36 1.00
C LEU A 256 2.59 9.77 1.30
N ILE A 257 2.57 10.62 0.29
CA ILE A 257 2.82 12.06 0.38
C ILE A 257 1.50 12.81 0.22
N ALA A 258 1.20 13.72 1.15
CA ALA A 258 0.06 14.62 1.04
C ALA A 258 0.40 15.85 0.20
N TYR A 259 -0.59 16.37 -0.51
CA TYR A 259 -0.51 17.59 -1.30
C TYR A 259 -1.55 18.59 -0.78
N ASP A 260 -1.07 19.61 -0.10
CA ASP A 260 -1.92 20.60 0.60
C ASP A 260 -2.95 21.26 -0.30
N GLU A 261 -2.62 21.52 -1.55
CA GLU A 261 -3.52 22.14 -2.53
C GLU A 261 -4.71 21.24 -2.87
N LEU A 262 -4.50 19.92 -2.97
CA LEU A 262 -5.58 18.93 -3.17
C LEU A 262 -6.42 18.77 -1.91
N ASP A 263 -5.79 18.71 -0.75
CA ASP A 263 -6.47 18.67 0.54
C ASP A 263 -7.37 19.89 0.75
N ASP A 264 -6.93 21.11 0.34
CA ASP A 264 -7.73 22.34 0.40
C ASP A 264 -8.98 22.25 -0.49
N VAL A 265 -8.85 21.70 -1.71
CA VAL A 265 -9.98 21.48 -2.61
C VAL A 265 -10.97 20.51 -1.97
N HIS A 266 -10.48 19.34 -1.53
CA HIS A 266 -11.31 18.30 -0.93
C HIS A 266 -12.04 18.78 0.35
N GLN A 267 -11.34 19.46 1.25
CA GLN A 267 -11.94 19.98 2.47
C GLN A 267 -13.12 20.93 2.19
N ARG A 268 -12.98 21.87 1.23
CA ARG A 268 -14.07 22.76 0.84
C ARG A 268 -15.28 22.00 0.32
N ASN A 269 -15.05 20.98 -0.49
CA ASN A 269 -16.12 20.18 -1.08
C ASN A 269 -16.83 19.30 -0.06
N VAL A 270 -16.09 18.69 0.88
CA VAL A 270 -16.69 17.97 2.02
C VAL A 270 -17.57 18.91 2.84
N GLN A 271 -17.11 20.12 3.15
CA GLN A 271 -17.89 21.11 3.92
C GLN A 271 -19.13 21.61 3.17
N ALA A 272 -19.07 21.68 1.84
CA ALA A 272 -20.22 22.07 1.01
C ALA A 272 -21.31 20.97 0.98
N ILE A 273 -20.90 19.69 0.92
CA ILE A 273 -21.83 18.55 0.88
C ILE A 273 -22.40 18.23 2.27
N ALA A 274 -21.57 18.34 3.29
CA ALA A 274 -21.94 18.02 4.68
C ALA A 274 -21.65 19.21 5.62
N PRO A 275 -22.42 20.31 5.55
CA PRO A 275 -22.21 21.50 6.38
C PRO A 275 -22.20 21.17 7.87
N GLY A 276 -21.16 21.58 8.58
CA GLY A 276 -21.00 21.32 10.02
C GLY A 276 -20.51 19.91 10.37
N ALA A 277 -20.29 19.04 9.40
CA ALA A 277 -19.63 17.76 9.66
C ALA A 277 -18.15 17.98 10.02
N PRO A 278 -17.63 17.26 11.02
CA PRO A 278 -16.21 17.32 11.35
C PRO A 278 -15.35 16.89 10.16
N PHE A 279 -14.31 17.69 9.91
CA PHE A 279 -13.24 17.33 8.97
C PHE A 279 -11.91 17.50 9.68
N THR A 280 -11.05 16.49 9.59
CA THR A 280 -9.71 16.53 10.18
C THR A 280 -8.66 16.48 9.09
N ARG A 281 -7.63 17.32 9.19
CA ARG A 281 -6.52 17.36 8.26
C ARG A 281 -5.21 17.02 8.94
N GLY A 282 -4.30 16.41 8.22
CA GLY A 282 -2.92 16.24 8.66
C GLY A 282 -2.70 15.13 9.69
N ILE A 283 -3.60 14.13 9.79
CA ILE A 283 -3.37 12.97 10.65
C ILE A 283 -2.37 12.05 9.97
N TYR A 284 -1.22 11.83 10.63
CA TYR A 284 -0.28 10.80 10.19
C TYR A 284 -0.81 9.39 10.53
N ARG A 285 -0.76 8.48 9.55
CA ARG A 285 -1.19 7.08 9.71
C ARG A 285 0.00 6.14 9.56
N PRO A 286 0.35 5.33 10.58
CA PRO A 286 1.44 4.36 10.48
C PRO A 286 1.07 3.08 9.70
N SER A 287 -0.15 3.00 9.15
CA SER A 287 -0.57 2.01 8.15
C SER A 287 0.06 2.32 6.78
N SER A 288 -0.28 1.55 5.75
CA SER A 288 0.24 1.73 4.40
C SER A 288 -0.91 1.65 3.38
N THR A 289 -0.71 2.25 2.22
CA THR A 289 -1.57 2.14 1.04
C THR A 289 -0.71 2.26 -0.21
N ASP A 290 -1.08 1.57 -1.29
CA ASP A 290 -0.37 1.68 -2.57
C ASP A 290 -0.67 3.00 -3.33
N MET A 291 -1.57 3.86 -2.80
CA MET A 291 -1.62 5.27 -3.20
C MET A 291 -0.32 6.03 -2.87
N GLY A 292 0.48 5.50 -1.93
CA GLY A 292 1.83 5.98 -1.67
C GLY A 292 2.70 5.95 -2.93
N ASP A 293 2.65 4.85 -3.69
CA ASP A 293 3.39 4.69 -4.94
C ASP A 293 3.00 5.74 -5.98
N VAL A 294 1.70 5.99 -6.14
CA VAL A 294 1.18 7.02 -7.05
C VAL A 294 1.61 8.42 -6.61
N SER A 295 1.50 8.73 -5.31
CA SER A 295 1.83 10.05 -4.76
C SER A 295 3.30 10.45 -4.90
N MET A 296 4.20 9.47 -5.06
CA MET A 296 5.62 9.72 -5.30
C MET A 296 5.90 10.33 -6.67
N ILE A 297 5.04 10.06 -7.66
CA ILE A 297 5.29 10.43 -9.07
C ILE A 297 4.24 11.37 -9.66
N ILE A 298 3.06 11.49 -9.01
CA ILE A 298 1.94 12.31 -9.47
C ILE A 298 1.30 12.99 -8.26
N PRO A 299 0.98 14.30 -8.28
CA PRO A 299 0.20 14.94 -7.23
C PRO A 299 -1.11 14.19 -7.00
N SER A 300 -1.33 13.73 -5.76
CA SER A 300 -2.41 12.78 -5.47
C SER A 300 -3.21 13.17 -4.23
N LEU A 301 -4.52 13.01 -4.30
CA LEU A 301 -5.44 13.03 -3.18
C LEU A 301 -5.73 11.61 -2.70
N HIS A 302 -5.61 11.38 -1.41
CA HIS A 302 -6.11 10.17 -0.73
C HIS A 302 -6.95 10.59 0.48
N GLY A 303 -8.19 11.01 0.21
CA GLY A 303 -9.14 11.44 1.23
C GLY A 303 -9.93 10.27 1.82
N TYR A 304 -10.47 10.48 3.01
CA TYR A 304 -11.35 9.52 3.68
C TYR A 304 -12.74 10.10 3.86
N PHE A 305 -13.75 9.29 3.57
CA PHE A 305 -15.15 9.63 3.79
C PHE A 305 -15.77 8.76 4.88
N ARG A 306 -16.68 9.34 5.62
CA ARG A 306 -17.48 8.67 6.65
C ARG A 306 -18.63 7.87 6.06
N GLY A 307 -19.27 7.05 6.88
CA GLY A 307 -20.43 6.22 6.53
C GLY A 307 -20.26 4.78 6.97
N PHE A 308 -19.10 4.46 7.57
CA PHE A 308 -18.78 3.13 8.11
C PHE A 308 -18.63 3.17 9.62
N ALA A 309 -18.92 2.05 10.28
CA ALA A 309 -18.68 1.78 11.69
C ALA A 309 -17.88 0.50 11.83
N GLY A 310 -17.28 0.29 13.02
CA GLY A 310 -16.42 -0.86 13.31
C GLY A 310 -14.96 -0.58 12.97
N THR A 311 -14.16 -1.63 13.03
CA THR A 311 -12.72 -1.59 12.79
C THR A 311 -12.40 -2.18 11.42
N ALA A 312 -11.67 -1.45 10.58
CA ALA A 312 -11.23 -1.98 9.29
C ALA A 312 -10.47 -3.31 9.46
N HIS A 313 -10.68 -4.24 8.52
CA HIS A 313 -10.14 -5.61 8.50
C HIS A 313 -10.76 -6.58 9.52
N THR A 314 -11.88 -6.22 10.13
CA THR A 314 -12.61 -7.10 11.05
C THR A 314 -14.05 -7.37 10.56
N ASP A 315 -14.75 -8.26 11.26
CA ASP A 315 -16.11 -8.66 10.94
C ASP A 315 -17.18 -7.61 11.29
N ASP A 316 -16.83 -6.59 12.07
CA ASP A 316 -17.69 -5.49 12.47
C ASP A 316 -17.57 -4.23 11.58
N PHE A 317 -16.70 -4.23 10.54
CA PHE A 317 -16.57 -3.10 9.63
C PHE A 317 -17.72 -3.06 8.63
N LEU A 318 -18.76 -2.29 8.93
CA LEU A 318 -20.02 -2.28 8.22
C LEU A 318 -20.42 -0.88 7.76
N VAL A 319 -21.23 -0.82 6.71
CA VAL A 319 -21.90 0.42 6.31
C VAL A 319 -22.92 0.81 7.40
N ALA A 320 -22.69 1.94 8.04
CA ALA A 320 -23.56 2.50 9.07
C ALA A 320 -24.53 3.54 8.51
N ASP A 321 -24.11 4.26 7.46
CA ASP A 321 -24.91 5.27 6.76
C ASP A 321 -24.66 5.17 5.26
N ALA A 322 -25.63 4.59 4.54
CA ALA A 322 -25.52 4.37 3.10
C ALA A 322 -25.50 5.66 2.27
N GLN A 323 -26.17 6.74 2.76
CA GLN A 323 -26.15 8.04 2.08
C GLN A 323 -24.72 8.60 2.07
N GLN A 324 -24.06 8.56 3.23
CA GLN A 324 -22.69 9.06 3.36
C GLN A 324 -21.68 8.16 2.64
N ALA A 325 -21.83 6.83 2.79
CA ALA A 325 -20.91 5.87 2.21
C ALA A 325 -20.92 5.87 0.67
N TYR A 326 -22.09 6.03 0.06
CA TYR A 326 -22.22 5.83 -1.38
C TYR A 326 -22.56 7.09 -2.17
N VAL A 327 -23.42 7.95 -1.64
CA VAL A 327 -23.87 9.14 -2.39
C VAL A 327 -23.00 10.35 -2.11
N ASP A 328 -22.71 10.63 -0.85
CA ASP A 328 -21.91 11.80 -0.49
C ASP A 328 -20.46 11.63 -0.91
N SER A 329 -19.89 10.43 -0.78
CA SER A 329 -18.55 10.11 -1.27
C SER A 329 -18.40 10.33 -2.77
N ALA A 330 -19.39 9.88 -3.58
CA ALA A 330 -19.41 10.11 -5.01
C ALA A 330 -19.51 11.60 -5.37
N LYS A 331 -20.34 12.37 -4.63
CA LYS A 331 -20.45 13.83 -4.81
C LYS A 331 -19.14 14.55 -4.46
N MET A 332 -18.49 14.16 -3.35
CA MET A 332 -17.20 14.74 -2.94
C MET A 332 -16.17 14.59 -4.06
N LEU A 333 -16.00 13.36 -4.55
CA LEU A 333 -15.04 13.06 -5.60
C LEU A 333 -15.37 13.76 -6.94
N ALA A 334 -16.67 13.84 -7.28
CA ALA A 334 -17.10 14.56 -8.48
C ALA A 334 -16.86 16.06 -8.37
N MET A 335 -17.11 16.68 -7.21
CA MET A 335 -16.84 18.09 -6.98
C MET A 335 -15.33 18.39 -7.00
N ASP A 336 -14.51 17.51 -6.43
CA ASP A 336 -13.05 17.64 -6.51
C ASP A 336 -12.58 17.66 -7.97
N ALA A 337 -13.07 16.73 -8.80
CA ALA A 337 -12.75 16.69 -10.23
C ALA A 337 -13.28 17.91 -11.01
N ILE A 338 -14.48 18.38 -10.67
CA ILE A 338 -15.06 19.60 -11.27
C ILE A 338 -14.17 20.80 -10.93
N ASP A 339 -13.79 20.99 -9.67
CA ASP A 339 -12.93 22.11 -9.27
C ASP A 339 -11.58 22.12 -10.01
N LEU A 340 -11.03 20.93 -10.28
CA LEU A 340 -9.77 20.80 -11.04
C LEU A 340 -9.95 21.16 -12.53
N LEU A 341 -11.08 20.81 -13.14
CA LEU A 341 -11.24 20.84 -14.60
C LEU A 341 -12.20 21.92 -15.11
N TRP A 342 -12.86 22.67 -14.22
CA TRP A 342 -13.85 23.69 -14.61
C TRP A 342 -13.26 24.82 -15.45
N GLY A 343 -14.00 25.25 -16.46
CA GLY A 343 -13.63 26.38 -17.31
C GLY A 343 -12.35 26.12 -18.11
N ASP A 344 -11.29 26.81 -17.79
CA ASP A 344 -9.94 26.64 -18.39
C ASP A 344 -9.04 25.67 -17.63
N ALA A 345 -9.58 24.97 -16.61
CA ALA A 345 -8.87 24.08 -15.71
C ALA A 345 -7.66 24.72 -14.99
N SER A 346 -7.75 26.01 -14.63
CA SER A 346 -6.64 26.72 -13.99
C SER A 346 -6.20 26.11 -12.66
N CYS A 347 -7.15 25.59 -11.86
CA CYS A 347 -6.86 24.87 -10.62
C CYS A 347 -6.07 23.58 -10.90
N GLY A 348 -6.57 22.73 -11.79
CA GLY A 348 -5.89 21.47 -12.15
C GLY A 348 -4.51 21.69 -12.77
N ARG A 349 -4.34 22.70 -13.63
CA ARG A 349 -3.03 23.09 -14.19
C ARG A 349 -2.01 23.49 -13.09
N LYS A 350 -2.48 24.25 -12.09
CA LYS A 350 -1.65 24.65 -10.96
C LYS A 350 -1.19 23.43 -10.14
N ILE A 351 -2.09 22.49 -9.88
CA ILE A 351 -1.80 21.27 -9.14
C ILE A 351 -0.89 20.33 -9.93
N ALA A 352 -1.17 20.14 -11.23
CA ALA A 352 -0.33 19.34 -12.13
C ALA A 352 1.13 19.83 -12.22
N ALA A 353 1.37 21.12 -11.96
CA ALA A 353 2.70 21.71 -11.93
C ALA A 353 3.45 21.53 -10.58
N LEU A 354 2.83 20.92 -9.58
CA LEU A 354 3.48 20.64 -8.30
C LEU A 354 4.62 19.62 -8.48
N LYS A 355 5.65 19.79 -7.68
CA LYS A 355 6.82 18.92 -7.75
C LYS A 355 6.62 17.65 -6.94
N CYS A 356 6.73 16.51 -7.58
CA CYS A 356 6.74 15.21 -6.92
C CYS A 356 8.14 14.82 -6.41
N PRO A 357 8.25 13.95 -5.39
CA PRO A 357 9.52 13.47 -4.86
C PRO A 357 10.41 12.80 -5.92
N MET A 358 9.84 12.09 -6.87
CA MET A 358 10.59 11.38 -7.92
C MET A 358 9.77 11.31 -9.23
N ASN A 359 10.46 10.99 -10.31
CA ASN A 359 9.82 10.60 -11.56
C ASN A 359 9.65 9.07 -11.63
N LYS A 360 8.88 8.57 -12.60
CA LYS A 360 8.62 7.13 -12.80
C LYS A 360 9.90 6.30 -12.89
N GLN A 361 10.91 6.76 -13.62
CA GLN A 361 12.15 5.98 -13.79
C GLN A 361 12.87 5.79 -12.45
N THR A 362 13.07 6.87 -11.70
CA THR A 362 13.68 6.83 -10.36
C THR A 362 12.85 5.98 -9.40
N TYR A 363 11.52 6.06 -9.48
CA TYR A 363 10.62 5.23 -8.70
C TYR A 363 10.85 3.73 -9.00
N LEU A 364 10.83 3.31 -10.28
CA LEU A 364 11.00 1.91 -10.66
C LEU A 364 12.40 1.38 -10.33
N GLU A 365 13.44 2.19 -10.47
CA GLU A 365 14.80 1.85 -10.07
C GLU A 365 14.87 1.60 -8.56
N LYS A 366 14.24 2.47 -7.75
CA LYS A 366 14.19 2.32 -6.29
C LYS A 366 13.39 1.09 -5.87
N MET A 367 12.23 0.85 -6.48
CA MET A 367 11.39 -0.35 -6.24
C MET A 367 12.18 -1.65 -6.49
N ARG A 368 12.87 -1.72 -7.63
CA ARG A 368 13.70 -2.89 -7.98
C ARG A 368 14.91 -3.03 -7.06
N GLY A 369 15.51 -1.91 -6.64
CA GLY A 369 16.65 -1.89 -5.72
C GLY A 369 16.35 -2.44 -4.33
N PHE A 370 15.11 -2.29 -3.86
CA PHE A 370 14.67 -2.89 -2.60
C PHE A 370 14.43 -4.41 -2.69
N SER A 371 14.12 -4.94 -3.88
CA SER A 371 13.88 -6.37 -4.07
C SER A 371 15.20 -7.09 -4.33
N SER A 372 15.64 -7.89 -3.36
CA SER A 372 16.94 -8.56 -3.41
C SER A 372 16.95 -9.81 -2.53
N THR A 373 17.88 -10.72 -2.83
CA THR A 373 18.21 -11.84 -1.94
C THR A 373 19.66 -11.70 -1.50
N LEU A 374 19.89 -11.69 -0.18
CA LEU A 374 21.21 -11.61 0.43
C LEU A 374 21.48 -12.92 1.19
N THR A 375 22.71 -13.42 1.12
CA THR A 375 23.16 -14.61 1.85
C THR A 375 24.39 -14.26 2.69
N PHE A 376 24.42 -14.71 3.93
CA PHE A 376 25.52 -14.48 4.87
C PHE A 376 25.96 -15.79 5.52
N GLY A 377 27.26 -15.92 5.82
CA GLY A 377 27.83 -17.00 6.62
C GLY A 377 28.36 -18.22 5.86
N LYS A 378 28.39 -18.19 4.52
CA LYS A 378 29.20 -19.13 3.70
C LYS A 378 30.39 -18.37 3.14
N ASP A 379 31.58 -18.68 3.60
CA ASP A 379 32.83 -18.45 2.90
C ASP A 379 33.27 -19.75 2.20
#